data_e407519fd6eabfb983a826ca63369bc1
#
_entry.id   e407519fd6eabfb983a826ca63369bc1
#
_cell.length_a   1.000
_cell.length_b   1.000
_cell.length_c   1.000
_cell.angle_alpha   90.00
_cell.angle_beta   90.00
_cell.angle_gamma   90.00
#
_symmetry.space_group_name_H-M   'P 1'
#
loop_
_entity.id
_entity.type
_entity.pdbx_description
1 polymer ?
#
loop_
_entity_poly.entity_id
_entity_poly.type
_entity_poly.pdbx_seq_one_letter_code
_entity_poly.pdbx_strand_id
1 'polypeptide(L)'
;MYNNIVVDRLVVYVQDLNGKVDKKELADKVKKEFSLTLDRKVYHCKDFAIRFSQSKSKKMSNTVLSLSNLKKYDNVPFFVCIVTSDVNYLLLANSTFLKKISHSSKKLRIDNIKGSFNGSDIMLMYNDMDNDPKFFDKLYAYHVGLSFDDNLERLVQSTNGIVGRVPKFEVSSRNKAIIMSSVEQAQEFVKSPEYKELKKDLDSRVSCVKGEIAIAASIDNVNIRGRVIECLITDNRSSLKAKIIDALKEEKPLPKFKTEDKLGDYSKLYPNYNTETDIKTKLLSLDGNPKAYNIDKLLEFLATTKPVYMIYLLGIDDKGEIISRLCSLFDSRLI
;
A
#
# COMPACT_ATOMS: atom_id res chain seq x y z
N MET A 1 10.28 -11.30 31.54
CA MET A 1 9.28 -12.02 32.36
C MET A 1 7.94 -11.33 32.14
N TYR A 2 6.87 -12.07 31.87
CA TYR A 2 5.53 -11.50 31.69
C TYR A 2 5.02 -10.92 33.02
N ASN A 3 4.63 -9.66 32.99
CA ASN A 3 4.09 -8.98 34.17
C ASN A 3 2.56 -8.83 34.02
N ASN A 4 1.81 -9.81 34.51
CA ASN A 4 0.36 -9.85 34.39
C ASN A 4 -0.31 -8.57 34.88
N ILE A 5 0.12 -8.02 36.01
CA ILE A 5 -0.49 -6.85 36.63
C ILE A 5 -0.41 -5.63 35.70
N VAL A 6 0.75 -5.41 35.07
CA VAL A 6 0.94 -4.26 34.16
C VAL A 6 0.16 -4.46 32.87
N VAL A 7 0.13 -5.70 32.34
CA VAL A 7 -0.60 -6.01 31.11
C VAL A 7 -2.11 -5.95 31.34
N ASP A 8 -2.62 -6.45 32.45
CA ASP A 8 -4.04 -6.36 32.81
C ASP A 8 -4.48 -4.89 32.94
N ARG A 9 -3.66 -4.05 33.59
CA ARG A 9 -3.90 -2.60 33.62
C ARG A 9 -3.94 -1.99 32.22
N LEU A 10 -3.01 -2.39 31.32
CA LEU A 10 -3.01 -1.91 29.94
C LEU A 10 -4.31 -2.30 29.22
N VAL A 11 -4.75 -3.54 29.37
CA VAL A 11 -5.99 -4.04 28.77
C VAL A 11 -7.19 -3.23 29.24
N VAL A 12 -7.37 -3.09 30.55
CA VAL A 12 -8.49 -2.32 31.14
C VAL A 12 -8.44 -0.87 30.64
N TYR A 13 -7.27 -0.23 30.70
CA TYR A 13 -7.12 1.17 30.29
C TYR A 13 -7.46 1.39 28.81
N VAL A 14 -7.02 0.51 27.93
CA VAL A 14 -7.32 0.58 26.49
C VAL A 14 -8.81 0.33 26.21
N GLN A 15 -9.44 -0.60 26.93
CA GLN A 15 -10.86 -0.92 26.80
C GLN A 15 -11.76 0.21 27.32
N ASP A 16 -11.40 0.86 28.41
CA ASP A 16 -12.14 2.01 28.95
C ASP A 16 -12.19 3.20 27.99
N LEU A 17 -11.25 3.26 27.04
CA LEU A 17 -11.17 4.28 26.02
C LEU A 17 -11.80 3.85 24.66
N ASN A 18 -12.53 2.73 24.61
CA ASN A 18 -13.25 2.28 23.43
C ASN A 18 -14.24 3.34 22.93
N GLY A 19 -14.15 3.70 21.64
CA GLY A 19 -15.04 4.66 20.99
C GLY A 19 -14.98 6.10 21.54
N LYS A 20 -14.08 6.39 22.50
CA LYS A 20 -14.01 7.70 23.16
C LYS A 20 -12.92 8.61 22.61
N VAL A 21 -11.90 8.04 21.99
CA VAL A 21 -10.70 8.78 21.55
C VAL A 21 -10.19 8.24 20.21
N ASP A 22 -9.53 9.09 19.47
CA ASP A 22 -8.85 8.66 18.25
C ASP A 22 -7.52 7.94 18.56
N LYS A 23 -6.89 7.38 17.50
CA LYS A 23 -5.62 6.66 17.63
C LYS A 23 -4.50 7.49 18.26
N LYS A 24 -4.42 8.79 17.93
CA LYS A 24 -3.34 9.66 18.41
C LYS A 24 -3.53 9.95 19.90
N GLU A 25 -4.74 10.33 20.26
CA GLU A 25 -5.10 10.61 21.64
C GLU A 25 -4.97 9.36 22.52
N LEU A 26 -5.39 8.18 22.01
CA LEU A 26 -5.19 6.91 22.73
C LEU A 26 -3.71 6.63 22.99
N ALA A 27 -2.87 6.79 21.96
CA ALA A 27 -1.44 6.55 22.08
C ALA A 27 -0.78 7.51 23.10
N ASP A 28 -1.15 8.79 23.08
CA ASP A 28 -0.63 9.79 24.02
C ASP A 28 -1.08 9.51 25.46
N LYS A 29 -2.34 9.11 25.67
CA LYS A 29 -2.87 8.72 26.98
C LYS A 29 -2.16 7.47 27.53
N VAL A 30 -2.03 6.42 26.73
CA VAL A 30 -1.32 5.18 27.13
C VAL A 30 0.17 5.47 27.39
N LYS A 31 0.82 6.28 26.55
CA LYS A 31 2.20 6.71 26.77
C LYS A 31 2.37 7.37 28.13
N LYS A 32 1.49 8.28 28.49
CA LYS A 32 1.54 9.01 29.77
C LYS A 32 1.25 8.09 30.96
N GLU A 33 0.19 7.29 30.89
CA GLU A 33 -0.24 6.38 31.96
C GLU A 33 0.84 5.35 32.34
N PHE A 34 1.50 4.79 31.34
CA PHE A 34 2.52 3.74 31.53
C PHE A 34 3.95 4.24 31.41
N SER A 35 4.17 5.57 31.34
CA SER A 35 5.49 6.20 31.21
C SER A 35 6.34 5.60 30.09
N LEU A 36 5.70 5.38 28.91
CA LEU A 36 6.35 4.70 27.78
C LEU A 36 7.34 5.59 27.05
N THR A 37 8.44 5.01 26.63
CA THR A 37 9.37 5.61 25.68
C THR A 37 8.92 5.34 24.24
N LEU A 38 9.06 6.33 23.36
CA LEU A 38 8.77 6.19 21.94
C LEU A 38 10.06 5.93 21.16
N ASP A 39 10.18 4.77 20.52
CA ASP A 39 11.19 4.49 19.49
C ASP A 39 10.49 4.40 18.13
N ARG A 40 10.67 5.42 17.29
CA ARG A 40 10.01 5.56 15.97
C ARG A 40 8.48 5.54 16.08
N LYS A 41 7.88 4.38 15.98
CA LYS A 41 6.42 4.19 16.03
C LYS A 41 5.98 3.17 17.07
N VAL A 42 6.89 2.69 17.91
CA VAL A 42 6.67 1.72 18.98
C VAL A 42 6.83 2.43 20.32
N TYR A 43 5.83 2.32 21.15
CA TYR A 43 5.87 2.75 22.54
C TYR A 43 6.27 1.55 23.40
N HIS A 44 7.24 1.70 24.30
CA HIS A 44 7.74 0.58 25.08
C HIS A 44 8.19 0.96 26.48
N CYS A 45 8.13 0.00 27.39
CA CYS A 45 8.78 0.00 28.67
C CYS A 45 9.51 -1.35 28.89
N LYS A 46 9.93 -1.63 30.12
CA LYS A 46 10.54 -2.93 30.46
C LYS A 46 9.59 -4.12 30.42
N ASP A 47 8.27 -3.87 30.59
CA ASP A 47 7.26 -4.92 30.76
C ASP A 47 6.55 -5.27 29.44
N PHE A 48 6.44 -4.33 28.49
CA PHE A 48 5.80 -4.55 27.18
C PHE A 48 6.19 -3.51 26.14
N ALA A 49 5.88 -3.80 24.89
CA ALA A 49 5.91 -2.84 23.80
C ALA A 49 4.55 -2.83 23.07
N ILE A 50 4.14 -1.67 22.55
CA ILE A 50 2.86 -1.48 21.89
C ILE A 50 2.96 -0.59 20.65
N ARG A 51 2.23 -0.97 19.60
CA ARG A 51 2.06 -0.21 18.36
C ARG A 51 0.57 0.07 18.13
N PHE A 52 0.22 1.33 17.93
CA PHE A 52 -1.16 1.73 17.59
C PHE A 52 -1.33 1.81 16.07
N SER A 53 -2.44 1.29 15.57
CA SER A 53 -2.80 1.33 14.16
C SER A 53 -4.30 1.54 13.99
N GLN A 54 -4.69 2.46 13.11
CA GLN A 54 -6.11 2.74 12.86
C GLN A 54 -6.67 1.84 11.78
N SER A 55 -7.89 1.38 11.96
CA SER A 55 -8.60 0.54 11.00
C SER A 55 -10.11 0.73 11.07
N LYS A 56 -10.81 0.22 10.04
CA LYS A 56 -12.28 0.09 10.04
C LYS A 56 -12.76 -1.24 10.65
N SER A 57 -11.85 -2.17 10.94
CA SER A 57 -12.19 -3.49 11.50
C SER A 57 -10.97 -4.15 12.15
N LYS A 58 -11.21 -5.21 12.94
CA LYS A 58 -10.15 -6.06 13.54
C LYS A 58 -9.22 -6.68 12.46
N LYS A 59 -9.75 -6.90 11.25
CA LYS A 59 -9.02 -7.46 10.09
C LYS A 59 -8.51 -6.34 9.20
N MET A 60 -7.51 -5.59 9.65
CA MET A 60 -6.94 -4.51 8.86
C MET A 60 -5.85 -4.99 7.89
N SER A 61 -5.58 -4.20 6.84
CA SER A 61 -4.55 -4.44 5.82
C SER A 61 -3.40 -3.43 5.80
N ASN A 62 -3.43 -2.40 6.63
CA ASN A 62 -2.36 -1.39 6.66
C ASN A 62 -1.09 -1.92 7.33
N THR A 63 0.08 -1.48 6.85
CA THR A 63 1.38 -1.82 7.43
C THR A 63 1.45 -1.39 8.88
N VAL A 64 1.73 -2.35 9.76
CA VAL A 64 1.89 -2.12 11.19
C VAL A 64 3.34 -1.81 11.53
N LEU A 65 4.27 -2.71 11.19
CA LEU A 65 5.66 -2.60 11.57
C LEU A 65 6.55 -3.42 10.64
N SER A 66 7.83 -3.00 10.49
CA SER A 66 8.85 -3.82 9.84
C SER A 66 9.31 -4.95 10.75
N LEU A 67 9.70 -6.08 10.17
CA LEU A 67 10.16 -7.25 10.91
C LEU A 67 11.47 -6.96 11.67
N SER A 68 12.35 -6.13 11.10
CA SER A 68 13.58 -5.68 11.76
C SER A 68 13.34 -4.81 13.00
N ASN A 69 12.24 -4.06 13.02
CA ASN A 69 11.84 -3.31 14.22
C ASN A 69 11.17 -4.22 15.25
N LEU A 70 10.39 -5.22 14.82
CA LEU A 70 9.81 -6.21 15.74
C LEU A 70 10.89 -6.96 16.51
N LYS A 71 12.00 -7.35 15.85
CA LYS A 71 13.12 -8.06 16.48
C LYS A 71 13.63 -7.38 17.76
N LYS A 72 13.56 -6.04 17.82
CA LYS A 72 14.01 -5.28 19.00
C LYS A 72 13.17 -5.50 20.26
N TYR A 73 11.90 -5.87 20.06
CA TYR A 73 10.90 -5.95 21.13
C TYR A 73 10.31 -7.34 21.28
N ASP A 74 10.84 -8.35 20.56
CA ASP A 74 10.30 -9.69 20.57
C ASP A 74 10.54 -10.46 21.88
N ASN A 75 11.43 -9.95 22.71
CA ASN A 75 11.76 -10.48 24.04
C ASN A 75 10.83 -9.99 25.17
N VAL A 76 9.89 -9.13 24.87
CA VAL A 76 8.81 -8.69 25.76
C VAL A 76 7.46 -8.85 25.06
N PRO A 77 6.32 -8.89 25.79
CA PRO A 77 5.02 -8.88 25.13
C PRO A 77 4.89 -7.69 24.18
N PHE A 78 4.75 -7.99 22.87
CA PHE A 78 4.59 -6.97 21.85
C PHE A 78 3.12 -6.92 21.41
N PHE A 79 2.47 -5.82 21.70
CA PHE A 79 1.07 -5.61 21.37
C PHE A 79 0.87 -4.74 20.13
N VAL A 80 -0.14 -5.07 19.35
CA VAL A 80 -0.71 -4.19 18.33
C VAL A 80 -2.11 -3.81 18.77
N CYS A 81 -2.34 -2.53 18.99
CA CYS A 81 -3.65 -1.98 19.25
C CYS A 81 -4.27 -1.51 17.93
N ILE A 82 -5.32 -2.19 17.47
CA ILE A 82 -6.09 -1.82 16.30
C ILE A 82 -7.26 -0.94 16.76
N VAL A 83 -7.14 0.36 16.50
CA VAL A 83 -8.14 1.37 16.90
C VAL A 83 -9.18 1.47 15.79
N THR A 84 -10.43 1.18 16.12
CA THR A 84 -11.60 1.41 15.25
C THR A 84 -12.47 2.54 15.81
N SER A 85 -13.59 2.85 15.15
CA SER A 85 -14.56 3.84 15.67
C SER A 85 -15.16 3.45 17.02
N ASP A 86 -15.30 2.14 17.28
CA ASP A 86 -16.11 1.64 18.38
C ASP A 86 -15.29 0.88 19.44
N VAL A 87 -14.27 0.15 18.97
CA VAL A 87 -13.51 -0.79 19.81
C VAL A 87 -12.02 -0.72 19.51
N ASN A 88 -11.22 -0.77 20.57
CA ASN A 88 -9.76 -0.92 20.51
C ASN A 88 -9.39 -2.39 20.69
N TYR A 89 -8.99 -3.05 19.60
CA TYR A 89 -8.57 -4.45 19.64
C TYR A 89 -7.09 -4.54 20.00
N LEU A 90 -6.80 -5.15 21.13
CA LEU A 90 -5.43 -5.46 21.54
C LEU A 90 -5.09 -6.88 21.09
N LEU A 91 -3.99 -7.05 20.36
CA LEU A 91 -3.51 -8.33 19.86
C LEU A 91 -2.04 -8.52 20.23
N LEU A 92 -1.67 -9.70 20.67
CA LEU A 92 -0.27 -10.07 20.85
C LEU A 92 0.34 -10.35 19.47
N ALA A 93 1.42 -9.66 19.13
CA ALA A 93 2.02 -9.65 17.80
C ALA A 93 3.53 -9.93 17.80
N ASN A 94 4.02 -10.64 18.82
CA ASN A 94 5.35 -11.22 18.79
C ASN A 94 5.53 -12.11 17.56
N SER A 95 6.74 -12.37 17.14
CA SER A 95 7.05 -13.12 15.92
C SER A 95 6.34 -14.48 15.81
N THR A 96 6.10 -15.15 16.93
CA THR A 96 5.31 -16.39 17.01
C THR A 96 3.90 -16.24 16.46
N PHE A 97 3.27 -15.09 16.68
CA PHE A 97 1.86 -14.86 16.31
C PHE A 97 1.68 -14.20 14.95
N LEU A 98 2.72 -14.13 14.14
CA LEU A 98 2.62 -13.75 12.74
C LEU A 98 2.48 -14.98 11.86
N LYS A 99 1.47 -14.99 10.97
CA LYS A 99 1.27 -16.09 10.02
C LYS A 99 2.09 -15.94 8.74
N LYS A 100 2.41 -14.72 8.34
CA LYS A 100 3.20 -14.38 7.15
C LYS A 100 3.65 -12.91 7.19
N ILE A 101 4.44 -12.51 6.19
CA ILE A 101 4.85 -11.13 5.94
C ILE A 101 4.21 -10.65 4.63
N SER A 102 3.42 -9.57 4.69
CA SER A 102 2.66 -9.07 3.53
C SER A 102 3.44 -8.13 2.63
N HIS A 103 4.37 -7.37 3.19
CA HIS A 103 5.09 -6.33 2.46
C HIS A 103 6.59 -6.67 2.37
N SER A 104 6.90 -7.56 1.44
CA SER A 104 8.28 -7.84 1.05
C SER A 104 8.39 -7.72 -0.47
N SER A 105 9.22 -6.80 -0.96
CA SER A 105 9.52 -6.64 -2.39
C SER A 105 10.44 -7.73 -2.93
N LYS A 106 11.02 -8.55 -2.06
CA LYS A 106 11.92 -9.67 -2.39
C LYS A 106 11.51 -10.88 -1.57
N LYS A 107 11.96 -12.07 -1.99
CA LYS A 107 11.86 -13.26 -1.12
C LYS A 107 12.44 -12.90 0.25
N LEU A 108 11.70 -13.21 1.29
CA LEU A 108 12.15 -13.02 2.65
C LEU A 108 13.34 -13.97 2.89
N ARG A 109 14.40 -13.50 3.55
CA ARG A 109 15.62 -14.27 3.83
C ARG A 109 16.00 -14.11 5.29
N ILE A 110 16.60 -15.13 5.87
CA ILE A 110 17.05 -15.13 7.26
C ILE A 110 18.18 -14.11 7.47
N ASP A 111 19.08 -13.97 6.49
CA ASP A 111 20.21 -13.06 6.52
C ASP A 111 19.84 -11.61 6.18
N ASN A 112 18.65 -11.35 5.67
CA ASN A 112 18.20 -10.03 5.24
C ASN A 112 16.73 -9.79 5.58
N ILE A 113 16.47 -9.35 6.80
CA ILE A 113 15.13 -9.13 7.33
C ILE A 113 14.49 -7.86 6.74
N LYS A 114 14.19 -7.89 5.45
CA LYS A 114 13.49 -6.81 4.75
C LYS A 114 12.05 -7.21 4.49
N GLY A 115 11.19 -6.89 5.42
CA GLY A 115 9.77 -7.12 5.28
C GLY A 115 9.00 -6.41 6.36
N SER A 116 7.70 -6.22 6.13
CA SER A 116 6.79 -5.68 7.12
C SER A 116 5.46 -6.43 7.10
N PHE A 117 4.79 -6.41 8.23
CA PHE A 117 3.48 -7.03 8.40
C PHE A 117 2.39 -5.99 8.63
N ASN A 118 1.16 -6.37 8.39
CA ASN A 118 -0.03 -5.61 8.70
C ASN A 118 -0.90 -6.35 9.73
N GLY A 119 -2.00 -5.75 10.15
CA GLY A 119 -2.88 -6.36 11.14
C GLY A 119 -3.48 -7.69 10.70
N SER A 120 -3.70 -7.88 9.39
CA SER A 120 -4.21 -9.15 8.84
C SER A 120 -3.18 -10.29 8.84
N ASP A 121 -1.90 -9.99 9.05
CA ASP A 121 -0.86 -11.00 9.18
C ASP A 121 -0.73 -11.54 10.62
N ILE A 122 -1.33 -10.87 11.61
CA ILE A 122 -1.38 -11.34 12.99
C ILE A 122 -2.38 -12.51 13.08
N MET A 123 -2.01 -13.57 13.75
CA MET A 123 -2.88 -14.70 14.04
C MET A 123 -3.95 -14.27 15.05
N LEU A 124 -5.21 -14.52 14.72
CA LEU A 124 -6.34 -14.26 15.64
C LEU A 124 -6.59 -15.44 16.59
N MET A 125 -5.96 -16.58 16.32
CA MET A 125 -6.00 -17.79 17.14
C MET A 125 -4.65 -18.51 17.02
N TYR A 126 -4.17 -19.08 18.11
CA TYR A 126 -2.96 -19.90 18.17
C TYR A 126 -3.16 -21.02 19.17
N ASN A 127 -2.93 -22.28 18.77
CA ASN A 127 -3.14 -23.48 19.61
C ASN A 127 -4.51 -23.47 20.32
N ASP A 128 -5.58 -23.29 19.55
CA ASP A 128 -6.97 -23.24 20.01
C ASP A 128 -7.30 -22.15 21.05
N MET A 129 -6.42 -21.16 21.21
CA MET A 129 -6.63 -19.99 22.04
C MET A 129 -6.79 -18.75 21.17
N ASP A 130 -7.82 -17.97 21.44
CA ASP A 130 -8.01 -16.68 20.82
C ASP A 130 -6.88 -15.72 21.19
N ASN A 131 -6.40 -14.93 20.22
CA ASN A 131 -5.46 -13.86 20.48
C ASN A 131 -6.22 -12.64 20.99
N ASP A 132 -6.57 -12.71 22.25
CA ASP A 132 -7.24 -11.65 22.99
C ASP A 132 -6.74 -11.60 24.45
N PRO A 133 -7.13 -10.55 25.22
CA PRO A 133 -6.65 -10.33 26.58
C PRO A 133 -6.77 -11.52 27.53
N LYS A 134 -7.80 -12.35 27.36
CA LYS A 134 -8.08 -13.50 28.25
C LYS A 134 -6.97 -14.57 28.19
N PHE A 135 -6.21 -14.61 27.12
CA PHE A 135 -5.20 -15.65 26.89
C PHE A 135 -3.78 -15.11 26.74
N PHE A 136 -3.53 -13.81 26.92
CA PHE A 136 -2.21 -13.23 26.68
C PHE A 136 -1.08 -13.85 27.51
N ASP A 137 -1.32 -14.19 28.76
CA ASP A 137 -0.36 -14.86 29.63
C ASP A 137 0.07 -16.23 29.05
N LYS A 138 -0.91 -17.04 28.68
CA LYS A 138 -0.68 -18.37 28.07
C LYS A 138 -0.02 -18.28 26.72
N LEU A 139 -0.50 -17.38 25.86
CA LEU A 139 0.08 -17.14 24.54
C LEU A 139 1.55 -16.71 24.68
N TYR A 140 1.85 -15.75 25.54
CA TYR A 140 3.20 -15.29 25.72
C TYR A 140 4.12 -16.39 26.32
N ALA A 141 3.61 -17.25 27.16
CA ALA A 141 4.35 -18.40 27.68
C ALA A 141 4.81 -19.34 26.55
N TYR A 142 4.01 -19.55 25.50
CA TYR A 142 4.44 -20.28 24.30
C TYR A 142 5.52 -19.52 23.53
N HIS A 143 5.40 -18.20 23.42
CA HIS A 143 6.37 -17.39 22.70
C HIS A 143 7.76 -17.44 23.34
N VAL A 144 7.85 -17.37 24.66
CA VAL A 144 9.12 -17.38 25.40
C VAL A 144 9.94 -18.67 25.14
N GLY A 145 9.29 -19.76 24.77
CA GLY A 145 9.97 -21.03 24.40
C GLY A 145 10.56 -21.05 22.99
N LEU A 146 10.35 -20.00 22.18
CA LEU A 146 10.77 -19.90 20.78
C LEU A 146 11.69 -18.69 20.57
N SER A 147 12.77 -18.88 19.82
CA SER A 147 13.64 -17.75 19.45
C SER A 147 13.04 -16.95 18.29
N PHE A 148 13.45 -15.68 18.16
CA PHE A 148 13.10 -14.87 17.00
C PHE A 148 13.57 -15.52 15.69
N ASP A 149 14.74 -16.15 15.70
CA ASP A 149 15.32 -16.73 14.49
C ASP A 149 14.57 -17.99 14.06
N ASP A 150 14.07 -18.83 14.99
CA ASP A 150 13.18 -19.97 14.69
C ASP A 150 11.85 -19.48 14.07
N ASN A 151 11.27 -18.43 14.65
CA ASN A 151 10.07 -17.82 14.10
C ASN A 151 10.31 -17.16 12.74
N LEU A 152 11.49 -16.56 12.53
CA LEU A 152 11.87 -16.00 11.25
C LEU A 152 11.99 -17.07 10.18
N GLU A 153 12.58 -18.23 10.48
CA GLU A 153 12.66 -19.33 9.53
C GLU A 153 11.27 -19.80 9.09
N ARG A 154 10.36 -20.00 10.03
CA ARG A 154 8.95 -20.32 9.76
C ARG A 154 8.27 -19.25 8.90
N LEU A 155 8.51 -17.97 9.20
CA LEU A 155 7.95 -16.84 8.44
C LEU A 155 8.53 -16.77 7.02
N VAL A 156 9.81 -17.08 6.85
CA VAL A 156 10.46 -17.19 5.52
C VAL A 156 9.78 -18.26 4.68
N GLN A 157 9.59 -19.46 5.25
CA GLN A 157 8.94 -20.56 4.58
C GLN A 157 7.48 -20.24 4.23
N SER A 158 6.71 -19.75 5.19
CA SER A 158 5.29 -19.40 5.00
C SER A 158 5.10 -18.29 3.97
N THR A 159 5.94 -17.25 4.00
CA THR A 159 5.83 -16.11 3.09
C THR A 159 6.27 -16.48 1.68
N ASN A 160 7.39 -17.20 1.53
CA ASN A 160 7.92 -17.59 0.23
C ASN A 160 7.04 -18.67 -0.42
N GLY A 161 6.42 -19.56 0.35
CA GLY A 161 5.45 -20.52 -0.13
C GLY A 161 4.18 -19.89 -0.72
N ILE A 162 3.75 -18.75 -0.20
CA ILE A 162 2.61 -18.00 -0.73
C ILE A 162 3.01 -17.24 -2.00
N VAL A 163 4.17 -16.58 -2.00
CA VAL A 163 4.68 -15.80 -3.13
C VAL A 163 5.08 -16.71 -4.31
N GLY A 164 5.54 -17.94 -4.02
CA GLY A 164 5.91 -18.94 -5.06
C GLY A 164 4.76 -19.43 -5.93
N ARG A 165 3.49 -19.09 -5.59
CA ARG A 165 2.30 -19.46 -6.38
C ARG A 165 1.91 -18.41 -7.43
N VAL A 166 2.46 -17.21 -7.37
CA VAL A 166 2.25 -16.20 -8.43
C VAL A 166 3.33 -16.41 -9.48
N PRO A 167 2.98 -16.80 -10.71
CA PRO A 167 3.97 -16.90 -11.79
C PRO A 167 4.64 -15.53 -11.93
N LYS A 168 5.93 -15.49 -11.73
CA LYS A 168 6.74 -14.30 -12.04
C LYS A 168 7.09 -14.38 -13.50
N PHE A 169 7.07 -13.22 -14.17
CA PHE A 169 7.55 -13.15 -15.55
C PHE A 169 9.03 -13.52 -15.59
N GLU A 170 9.36 -14.60 -16.31
CA GLU A 170 10.73 -15.04 -16.51
C GLU A 170 11.28 -14.42 -17.78
N VAL A 171 12.36 -13.65 -17.63
CA VAL A 171 13.04 -12.99 -18.75
C VAL A 171 13.93 -14.00 -19.47
N SER A 172 13.44 -14.57 -20.58
CA SER A 172 14.25 -15.38 -21.48
C SER A 172 15.33 -14.53 -22.16
N SER A 173 16.36 -15.17 -22.73
CA SER A 173 17.41 -14.46 -23.49
C SER A 173 16.83 -13.63 -24.66
N ARG A 174 15.78 -14.13 -25.32
CA ARG A 174 15.06 -13.40 -26.39
C ARG A 174 14.34 -12.18 -25.82
N ASN A 175 13.60 -12.35 -24.73
CA ASN A 175 12.87 -11.26 -24.08
C ASN A 175 13.82 -10.19 -23.54
N LYS A 176 14.99 -10.60 -23.04
CA LYS A 176 16.02 -9.65 -22.57
C LYS A 176 16.45 -8.70 -23.68
N ALA A 177 16.71 -9.21 -24.91
CA ALA A 177 17.08 -8.35 -26.02
C ALA A 177 15.97 -7.35 -26.37
N ILE A 178 14.70 -7.78 -26.42
CA ILE A 178 13.54 -6.92 -26.67
C ILE A 178 13.40 -5.85 -25.58
N ILE A 179 13.48 -6.24 -24.31
CA ILE A 179 13.39 -5.30 -23.18
C ILE A 179 14.52 -4.27 -23.24
N MET A 180 15.72 -4.68 -23.56
CA MET A 180 16.85 -3.73 -23.67
C MET A 180 16.68 -2.74 -24.82
N SER A 181 16.13 -3.18 -25.98
CA SER A 181 15.84 -2.29 -27.09
C SER A 181 14.66 -1.34 -26.86
N SER A 182 13.82 -1.60 -25.86
CA SER A 182 12.68 -0.73 -25.53
C SER A 182 13.09 0.68 -25.09
N VAL A 183 14.32 0.85 -24.60
CA VAL A 183 14.87 2.17 -24.24
C VAL A 183 15.05 3.03 -25.49
N GLU A 184 15.71 2.49 -26.51
CA GLU A 184 15.93 3.19 -27.81
C GLU A 184 14.59 3.47 -28.48
N GLN A 185 13.71 2.49 -28.51
CA GLN A 185 12.37 2.62 -29.05
C GLN A 185 11.54 3.70 -28.39
N ALA A 186 11.61 3.83 -27.08
CA ALA A 186 10.95 4.91 -26.34
C ALA A 186 11.56 6.29 -26.66
N GLN A 187 12.87 6.36 -26.88
CA GLN A 187 13.54 7.60 -27.30
C GLN A 187 13.15 8.01 -28.73
N GLU A 188 12.99 7.06 -29.64
CA GLU A 188 12.47 7.30 -30.98
C GLU A 188 11.01 7.76 -30.94
N PHE A 189 10.17 7.09 -30.16
CA PHE A 189 8.78 7.47 -30.01
C PHE A 189 8.61 8.90 -29.51
N VAL A 190 9.38 9.34 -28.52
CA VAL A 190 9.30 10.72 -27.97
C VAL A 190 9.60 11.78 -29.05
N LYS A 191 10.36 11.43 -30.09
CA LYS A 191 10.66 12.32 -31.22
C LYS A 191 9.64 12.23 -32.36
N SER A 192 8.76 11.24 -32.33
CA SER A 192 7.83 10.91 -33.41
C SER A 192 6.58 11.82 -33.46
N PRO A 193 5.88 11.87 -34.59
CA PRO A 193 4.56 12.48 -34.69
C PRO A 193 3.53 11.84 -33.79
N GLU A 194 3.60 10.53 -33.59
CA GLU A 194 2.69 9.72 -32.77
C GLU A 194 2.75 10.13 -31.30
N TYR A 195 3.91 10.52 -30.80
CA TYR A 195 4.02 11.09 -29.44
C TYR A 195 3.23 12.39 -29.31
N LYS A 196 3.33 13.28 -30.31
CA LYS A 196 2.59 14.55 -30.31
C LYS A 196 1.08 14.29 -30.38
N GLU A 197 0.69 13.31 -31.17
CA GLU A 197 -0.72 12.88 -31.29
C GLU A 197 -1.22 12.30 -29.95
N LEU A 198 -0.48 11.40 -29.31
CA LEU A 198 -0.82 10.82 -28.02
C LEU A 198 -0.96 11.90 -26.95
N LYS A 199 0.00 12.84 -26.89
CA LYS A 199 -0.05 13.95 -25.93
C LYS A 199 -1.26 14.83 -26.17
N LYS A 200 -1.53 15.22 -27.42
CA LYS A 200 -2.67 16.05 -27.80
C LYS A 200 -3.99 15.36 -27.45
N ASP A 201 -4.11 14.06 -27.69
CA ASP A 201 -5.29 13.30 -27.34
C ASP A 201 -5.55 13.31 -25.82
N LEU A 202 -4.51 13.00 -25.01
CA LEU A 202 -4.63 13.03 -23.55
C LEU A 202 -4.94 14.43 -23.01
N ASP A 203 -4.25 15.47 -23.49
CA ASP A 203 -4.50 16.86 -23.10
C ASP A 203 -5.95 17.30 -23.45
N SER A 204 -6.46 16.89 -24.63
CA SER A 204 -7.83 17.15 -25.03
C SER A 204 -8.84 16.50 -24.10
N ARG A 205 -8.60 15.23 -23.72
CA ARG A 205 -9.45 14.48 -22.79
C ARG A 205 -9.49 15.14 -21.41
N VAL A 206 -8.35 15.59 -20.90
CA VAL A 206 -8.24 16.35 -19.64
C VAL A 206 -9.03 17.65 -19.74
N SER A 207 -8.87 18.39 -20.84
CA SER A 207 -9.59 19.66 -21.06
C SER A 207 -11.11 19.47 -21.06
N CYS A 208 -11.62 18.37 -21.65
CA CYS A 208 -13.05 18.07 -21.68
C CYS A 208 -13.66 17.79 -20.30
N VAL A 209 -12.87 17.42 -19.30
CA VAL A 209 -13.33 17.06 -17.95
C VAL A 209 -12.63 17.86 -16.86
N LYS A 210 -12.07 19.03 -17.20
CA LYS A 210 -11.28 19.87 -16.27
C LYS A 210 -12.06 20.20 -14.99
N GLY A 211 -13.35 20.56 -15.14
CA GLY A 211 -14.23 20.88 -14.01
C GLY A 211 -14.45 19.70 -13.07
N GLU A 212 -14.70 18.53 -13.64
CA GLU A 212 -14.91 17.28 -12.89
C GLU A 212 -13.63 16.83 -12.20
N ILE A 213 -12.47 17.00 -12.83
CA ILE A 213 -11.16 16.74 -12.19
C ILE A 213 -10.94 17.66 -11.00
N ALA A 214 -11.27 18.95 -11.10
CA ALA A 214 -11.15 19.90 -10.00
C ALA A 214 -12.02 19.49 -8.80
N ILE A 215 -13.28 19.04 -9.06
CA ILE A 215 -14.15 18.49 -8.01
C ILE A 215 -13.57 17.20 -7.44
N ALA A 216 -13.09 16.28 -8.28
CA ALA A 216 -12.50 15.03 -7.84
C ALA A 216 -11.23 15.24 -6.99
N ALA A 217 -10.52 16.35 -7.19
CA ALA A 217 -9.33 16.69 -6.39
C ALA A 217 -9.63 16.86 -4.90
N SER A 218 -10.87 17.21 -4.52
CA SER A 218 -11.32 17.32 -3.12
C SER A 218 -11.58 15.98 -2.43
N ILE A 219 -11.52 14.85 -3.14
CA ILE A 219 -11.69 13.52 -2.55
C ILE A 219 -10.51 13.20 -1.64
N ASP A 220 -10.73 13.04 -0.33
CA ASP A 220 -9.70 12.78 0.67
C ASP A 220 -8.91 11.48 0.40
N ASN A 221 -9.62 10.43 -0.02
CA ASN A 221 -8.99 9.14 -0.28
C ASN A 221 -8.20 9.17 -1.59
N VAL A 222 -6.87 9.21 -1.47
CA VAL A 222 -5.92 9.28 -2.62
C VAL A 222 -6.16 8.19 -3.67
N ASN A 223 -6.50 6.96 -3.23
CA ASN A 223 -6.73 5.85 -4.17
C ASN A 223 -8.06 6.01 -4.94
N ILE A 224 -9.10 6.50 -4.27
CA ILE A 224 -10.40 6.77 -4.91
C ILE A 224 -10.23 7.95 -5.85
N ARG A 225 -9.60 9.03 -5.41
CA ARG A 225 -9.31 10.21 -6.22
C ARG A 225 -8.57 9.86 -7.51
N GLY A 226 -7.47 9.11 -7.42
CA GLY A 226 -6.71 8.66 -8.58
C GLY A 226 -7.59 7.91 -9.58
N ARG A 227 -8.33 6.91 -9.14
CA ARG A 227 -9.22 6.10 -10.00
C ARG A 227 -10.35 6.91 -10.64
N VAL A 228 -10.92 7.87 -9.91
CA VAL A 228 -11.94 8.76 -10.46
C VAL A 228 -11.35 9.56 -11.62
N ILE A 229 -10.19 10.18 -11.42
CA ILE A 229 -9.53 11.01 -12.43
C ILE A 229 -9.08 10.15 -13.63
N GLU A 230 -8.49 8.97 -13.40
CA GLU A 230 -8.15 8.00 -14.43
C GLU A 230 -9.38 7.68 -15.30
N CYS A 231 -10.52 7.32 -14.68
CA CYS A 231 -11.74 6.99 -15.38
C CYS A 231 -12.31 8.19 -16.15
N LEU A 232 -12.28 9.39 -15.61
CA LEU A 232 -12.73 10.60 -16.29
C LEU A 232 -11.96 10.87 -17.58
N ILE A 233 -10.66 10.57 -17.60
CA ILE A 233 -9.78 10.79 -18.75
C ILE A 233 -9.85 9.65 -19.76
N THR A 234 -9.82 8.40 -19.31
CA THR A 234 -9.62 7.24 -20.19
C THR A 234 -10.90 6.69 -20.77
N ASP A 235 -12.02 6.80 -20.04
CA ASP A 235 -13.29 6.20 -20.47
C ASP A 235 -14.08 7.14 -21.40
N ASN A 236 -14.21 6.72 -22.65
CA ASN A 236 -14.89 7.53 -23.67
C ASN A 236 -16.39 7.25 -23.80
N ARG A 237 -16.89 6.12 -23.30
CA ARG A 237 -18.22 5.63 -23.68
C ARG A 237 -19.02 4.95 -22.59
N SER A 238 -18.47 4.79 -21.39
CA SER A 238 -19.13 3.97 -20.41
C SER A 238 -20.17 4.74 -19.60
N SER A 239 -21.22 4.02 -19.24
CA SER A 239 -22.18 4.47 -18.23
C SER A 239 -21.52 4.79 -16.87
N LEU A 240 -20.28 4.33 -16.65
CA LEU A 240 -19.51 4.58 -15.43
C LEU A 240 -19.04 6.02 -15.36
N LYS A 241 -18.44 6.55 -16.45
CA LYS A 241 -18.01 7.95 -16.51
C LYS A 241 -19.18 8.90 -16.28
N ALA A 242 -20.32 8.68 -16.94
CA ALA A 242 -21.52 9.47 -16.73
C ALA A 242 -21.97 9.42 -15.25
N LYS A 243 -22.05 8.23 -14.66
CA LYS A 243 -22.39 8.06 -13.22
C LYS A 243 -21.41 8.74 -12.27
N ILE A 244 -20.11 8.76 -12.61
CA ILE A 244 -19.12 9.48 -11.82
C ILE A 244 -19.35 11.00 -11.92
N ILE A 245 -19.58 11.51 -13.12
CA ILE A 245 -19.86 12.94 -13.35
C ILE A 245 -21.11 13.37 -12.59
N ASP A 246 -22.19 12.60 -12.69
CA ASP A 246 -23.44 12.88 -11.98
C ASP A 246 -23.23 12.84 -10.46
N ALA A 247 -22.51 11.82 -9.97
CA ALA A 247 -22.22 11.70 -8.53
C ALA A 247 -21.38 12.87 -8.00
N LEU A 248 -20.39 13.34 -8.78
CA LEU A 248 -19.54 14.49 -8.40
C LEU A 248 -20.36 15.80 -8.41
N LYS A 249 -21.25 16.00 -9.39
CA LYS A 249 -22.06 17.22 -9.49
C LYS A 249 -23.19 17.30 -8.46
N GLU A 250 -23.73 16.16 -8.08
CA GLU A 250 -24.87 16.07 -7.17
C GLU A 250 -24.48 15.64 -5.75
N GLU A 251 -23.17 15.59 -5.45
CA GLU A 251 -22.61 15.19 -4.15
C GLU A 251 -23.12 13.81 -3.67
N LYS A 252 -23.40 12.91 -4.63
CA LYS A 252 -23.87 11.56 -4.38
C LYS A 252 -22.70 10.58 -4.14
N PRO A 253 -22.95 9.43 -3.49
CA PRO A 253 -21.96 8.38 -3.36
C PRO A 253 -21.42 7.92 -4.72
N LEU A 254 -20.10 7.82 -4.82
CA LEU A 254 -19.45 7.34 -6.04
C LEU A 254 -19.81 5.88 -6.35
N PRO A 255 -19.92 5.52 -7.63
CA PRO A 255 -20.16 4.14 -8.04
C PRO A 255 -18.99 3.24 -7.62
N LYS A 256 -19.26 1.93 -7.49
CA LYS A 256 -18.21 0.94 -7.19
C LYS A 256 -17.30 0.76 -8.41
N PHE A 257 -16.01 0.96 -8.23
CA PHE A 257 -15.00 0.70 -9.25
C PHE A 257 -14.60 -0.78 -9.24
N LYS A 258 -14.57 -1.42 -10.40
CA LYS A 258 -13.86 -2.69 -10.58
C LYS A 258 -12.38 -2.39 -10.78
N THR A 259 -11.52 -3.10 -10.07
CA THR A 259 -10.08 -3.05 -10.34
C THR A 259 -9.81 -3.89 -11.58
N GLU A 260 -9.47 -3.26 -12.70
CA GLU A 260 -8.95 -3.99 -13.86
C GLU A 260 -7.47 -4.31 -13.61
N ASP A 261 -7.09 -5.53 -14.01
CA ASP A 261 -5.72 -6.01 -13.83
C ASP A 261 -4.87 -5.67 -15.06
N LYS A 262 -4.93 -4.41 -15.51
CA LYS A 262 -4.16 -3.86 -16.63
C LYS A 262 -2.88 -3.19 -16.11
N LEU A 263 -1.88 -3.09 -16.98
CA LEU A 263 -0.62 -2.43 -16.68
C LEU A 263 -0.76 -0.90 -16.75
N GLY A 264 -1.31 -0.39 -17.87
CA GLY A 264 -1.55 1.03 -18.11
C GLY A 264 -3.04 1.39 -18.02
N ASP A 265 -3.33 2.66 -17.85
CA ASP A 265 -4.69 3.20 -17.80
C ASP A 265 -5.22 3.54 -19.19
N TYR A 266 -4.31 3.78 -20.14
CA TYR A 266 -4.64 4.12 -21.53
C TYR A 266 -3.71 3.44 -22.51
N SER A 267 -4.26 2.64 -23.41
CA SER A 267 -3.54 1.89 -24.45
C SER A 267 -3.83 2.46 -25.82
N LYS A 268 -2.83 2.65 -26.66
CA LYS A 268 -2.98 3.03 -28.06
C LYS A 268 -1.98 2.30 -28.93
N LEU A 269 -2.48 1.70 -30.01
CA LEU A 269 -1.66 0.99 -30.97
C LEU A 269 -1.40 1.86 -32.19
N TYR A 270 -0.14 2.03 -32.54
CA TYR A 270 0.32 2.67 -33.77
C TYR A 270 0.99 1.64 -34.68
N PRO A 271 1.18 1.94 -35.98
CA PRO A 271 1.85 1.01 -36.91
C PRO A 271 3.24 0.57 -36.41
N ASN A 272 3.98 1.48 -35.80
CA ASN A 272 5.33 1.26 -35.32
C ASN A 272 5.49 1.20 -33.80
N TYR A 273 4.44 1.43 -33.02
CA TYR A 273 4.53 1.48 -31.57
C TYR A 273 3.29 0.89 -30.92
N ASN A 274 3.52 0.07 -29.88
CA ASN A 274 2.49 -0.39 -28.97
C ASN A 274 2.63 0.42 -27.67
N THR A 275 1.71 1.36 -27.40
CA THR A 275 1.84 2.26 -26.27
C THR A 275 0.91 1.90 -25.15
N GLU A 276 1.46 1.81 -23.93
CA GLU A 276 0.73 1.79 -22.66
C GLU A 276 1.07 3.04 -21.88
N THR A 277 0.05 3.74 -21.41
CA THR A 277 0.21 4.98 -20.66
C THR A 277 -0.42 4.85 -19.27
N ASP A 278 0.36 5.09 -18.25
CA ASP A 278 -0.07 5.13 -16.86
C ASP A 278 -0.34 6.60 -16.46
N ILE A 279 -1.53 6.89 -15.94
CA ILE A 279 -1.94 8.23 -15.54
C ILE A 279 -1.66 8.42 -14.05
N LYS A 280 -0.84 9.40 -13.72
CA LYS A 280 -0.50 9.72 -12.32
C LYS A 280 -0.95 11.12 -11.99
N THR A 281 -1.73 11.23 -10.93
CA THR A 281 -2.24 12.49 -10.42
C THR A 281 -1.58 12.87 -9.10
N LYS A 282 -1.23 14.14 -8.96
CA LYS A 282 -0.68 14.72 -7.73
C LYS A 282 -1.35 16.06 -7.44
N LEU A 283 -1.79 16.26 -6.20
CA LEU A 283 -2.08 17.60 -5.69
C LEU A 283 -0.74 18.28 -5.39
N LEU A 284 -0.49 19.44 -5.97
CA LEU A 284 0.80 20.14 -5.88
C LEU A 284 1.09 20.65 -4.47
N SER A 285 0.06 20.87 -3.67
CA SER A 285 0.17 21.26 -2.25
C SER A 285 0.54 20.13 -1.30
N LEU A 286 0.52 18.87 -1.75
CA LEU A 286 0.79 17.71 -0.89
C LEU A 286 2.14 17.06 -1.22
N ASP A 287 2.93 16.79 -0.18
CA ASP A 287 4.10 15.95 -0.30
C ASP A 287 3.71 14.48 -0.48
N GLY A 288 4.31 13.81 -1.45
CA GLY A 288 4.05 12.40 -1.67
C GLY A 288 4.92 11.83 -2.78
N ASN A 289 5.33 10.57 -2.62
CA ASN A 289 6.03 9.83 -3.66
C ASN A 289 5.04 8.99 -4.48
N PRO A 290 5.24 8.83 -5.79
CA PRO A 290 4.44 7.92 -6.59
C PRO A 290 4.55 6.49 -6.08
N LYS A 291 3.48 5.70 -6.24
CA LYS A 291 3.47 4.28 -5.85
C LYS A 291 4.35 3.48 -6.80
N ALA A 292 4.94 2.40 -6.27
CA ALA A 292 5.73 1.45 -7.04
C ALA A 292 4.88 0.75 -8.11
N TYR A 293 5.51 0.44 -9.25
CA TYR A 293 4.91 -0.34 -10.33
C TYR A 293 4.94 -1.84 -10.04
N ASN A 294 4.03 -2.57 -10.68
CA ASN A 294 4.15 -4.02 -10.78
C ASN A 294 5.23 -4.35 -11.82
N ILE A 295 6.43 -4.63 -11.36
CA ILE A 295 7.60 -4.85 -12.22
C ILE A 295 7.42 -6.08 -13.13
N ASP A 296 6.73 -7.12 -12.70
CA ASP A 296 6.52 -8.33 -13.51
C ASP A 296 5.65 -8.00 -14.73
N LYS A 297 4.54 -7.27 -14.56
CA LYS A 297 3.69 -6.81 -15.66
C LYS A 297 4.39 -5.84 -16.60
N LEU A 298 5.20 -4.94 -16.02
CA LEU A 298 5.98 -4.01 -16.82
C LEU A 298 6.99 -4.76 -17.71
N LEU A 299 7.72 -5.73 -17.17
CA LEU A 299 8.66 -6.54 -17.93
C LEU A 299 7.95 -7.40 -18.99
N GLU A 300 6.78 -7.95 -18.67
CA GLU A 300 5.93 -8.69 -19.60
C GLU A 300 5.53 -7.80 -20.79
N PHE A 301 5.07 -6.59 -20.53
CA PHE A 301 4.74 -5.63 -21.57
C PHE A 301 5.97 -5.23 -22.40
N LEU A 302 7.09 -4.91 -21.75
CA LEU A 302 8.34 -4.53 -22.44
C LEU A 302 8.93 -5.67 -23.27
N ALA A 303 8.51 -6.91 -23.06
CA ALA A 303 8.87 -8.07 -23.87
C ALA A 303 7.95 -8.27 -25.10
N THR A 304 6.93 -7.43 -25.28
CA THR A 304 6.05 -7.49 -26.46
C THR A 304 6.70 -6.83 -27.69
N THR A 305 5.99 -6.81 -28.81
CA THR A 305 6.49 -6.18 -30.03
C THR A 305 6.34 -4.68 -29.98
N LYS A 306 7.44 -3.95 -30.18
CA LYS A 306 7.49 -2.47 -30.24
C LYS A 306 6.86 -1.76 -29.03
N PRO A 307 7.22 -2.15 -27.80
CA PRO A 307 6.58 -1.65 -26.59
C PRO A 307 7.09 -0.24 -26.28
N VAL A 308 6.15 0.65 -25.91
CA VAL A 308 6.46 2.00 -25.40
C VAL A 308 5.62 2.26 -24.17
N TYR A 309 6.25 2.32 -23.02
CA TYR A 309 5.57 2.63 -21.77
C TYR A 309 5.73 4.11 -21.41
N MET A 310 4.60 4.78 -21.28
CA MET A 310 4.53 6.23 -21.03
C MET A 310 3.90 6.49 -19.65
N ILE A 311 4.25 7.62 -19.07
CA ILE A 311 3.66 8.15 -17.85
C ILE A 311 3.09 9.51 -18.15
N TYR A 312 1.80 9.67 -17.95
CA TYR A 312 1.11 10.95 -18.07
C TYR A 312 0.86 11.54 -16.68
N LEU A 313 1.65 12.56 -16.36
CA LEU A 313 1.63 13.22 -15.07
C LEU A 313 0.63 14.38 -15.10
N LEU A 314 -0.24 14.45 -14.10
CA LEU A 314 -1.18 15.54 -13.87
C LEU A 314 -0.91 16.16 -12.49
N GLY A 315 -0.43 17.40 -12.47
CA GLY A 315 -0.36 18.25 -11.30
C GLY A 315 -1.63 19.10 -11.19
N ILE A 316 -2.28 19.07 -10.05
CA ILE A 316 -3.46 19.91 -9.77
C ILE A 316 -3.09 20.86 -8.65
N ASP A 317 -3.21 22.16 -8.87
CA ASP A 317 -2.96 23.15 -7.84
C ASP A 317 -4.20 23.43 -6.98
N ASP A 318 -4.05 24.29 -5.96
CA ASP A 318 -5.12 24.65 -5.03
C ASP A 318 -6.25 25.47 -5.69
N LYS A 319 -6.03 25.98 -6.89
CA LYS A 319 -7.03 26.72 -7.69
C LYS A 319 -7.75 25.80 -8.68
N GLY A 320 -7.39 24.52 -8.72
CA GLY A 320 -7.92 23.54 -9.69
C GLY A 320 -7.31 23.68 -11.08
N GLU A 321 -6.22 24.44 -11.24
CA GLU A 321 -5.48 24.47 -12.50
C GLU A 321 -4.69 23.19 -12.68
N ILE A 322 -4.64 22.69 -13.93
CA ILE A 322 -4.04 21.40 -14.26
C ILE A 322 -2.81 21.62 -15.13
N ILE A 323 -1.69 21.09 -14.67
CA ILE A 323 -0.45 21.03 -15.43
C ILE A 323 -0.25 19.57 -15.85
N SER A 324 -0.06 19.34 -17.16
CA SER A 324 0.15 17.99 -17.70
C SER A 324 1.54 17.80 -18.27
N ARG A 325 2.06 16.58 -18.15
CA ARG A 325 3.31 16.17 -18.78
C ARG A 325 3.26 14.71 -19.19
N LEU A 326 3.59 14.42 -20.44
CA LEU A 326 3.79 13.06 -20.95
C LEU A 326 5.28 12.75 -20.96
N CYS A 327 5.70 11.68 -20.28
CA CYS A 327 7.09 11.26 -20.17
C CYS A 327 7.22 9.78 -20.55
N SER A 328 8.35 9.40 -21.13
CA SER A 328 8.73 7.99 -21.22
C SER A 328 9.11 7.48 -19.82
N LEU A 329 8.88 6.18 -19.54
CA LEU A 329 9.39 5.51 -18.34
C LEU A 329 10.92 5.72 -18.18
N PHE A 330 11.65 5.85 -19.29
CA PHE A 330 13.10 6.03 -19.31
C PHE A 330 13.55 7.51 -19.37
N ASP A 331 12.65 8.43 -19.08
CA ASP A 331 13.02 9.86 -18.98
C ASP A 331 13.90 10.07 -17.74
N SER A 332 15.14 10.54 -17.94
CA SER A 332 16.13 10.76 -16.86
C SER A 332 15.65 11.70 -15.75
N ARG A 333 14.61 12.48 -16.01
CA ARG A 333 14.01 13.38 -15.01
C ARG A 333 13.02 12.69 -14.08
N LEU A 334 12.70 11.41 -14.34
CA LEU A 334 11.88 10.55 -13.48
C LEU A 334 12.73 9.67 -12.56
N ILE A 335 14.02 9.55 -12.85
CA ILE A 335 15.01 8.78 -12.11
C ILE A 335 15.80 9.73 -11.22
#